data_8fafbf695f9ef21eb8b51558c61be88e
#
_entry.id   8fafbf695f9ef21eb8b51558c61be88e
#
_cell.length_a   1.000
_cell.length_b   1.000
_cell.length_c   1.000
_cell.angle_alpha   90.00
_cell.angle_beta   90.00
_cell.angle_gamma   90.00
#
_symmetry.space_group_name_H-M   'P 1'
#
loop_
_entity.id
_entity.type
_entity.pdbx_description
1 polymer ?
#
loop_
_entity_poly.entity_id
_entity_poly.type
_entity_poly.pdbx_seq_one_letter_code
_entity_poly.pdbx_strand_id
1 'polypeptide(L)'
;MLKNIPASFAAAWLIGTQAHAASPRVEDVAFESHGVRLTGSIAIPVSHPVRAGVVFIHGSGPQARNLDLAKRFAQEGIAALVYDKRGAGQSGGEYEANQSVSEKNIALLADDAAAALEALADNPALKGVPVGFAGISQAGWIAPLAAAKNTRAQFLVLWSGPVCKVSEEDIFSKYTTDGDMAAPPPYAEALAARKEPYIWPDFLGRDTDSSQDLGNLNIPGLWLFSDNDGSIPVDLSITRLRALRTRGHHYDYVLFSGLGHNNVDSTFATAVDWIK
;
A
#
# COMPACT_ATOMS: atom_id res chain seq x y z
N MET A 1 26.86 77.52 1.65
CA MET A 1 25.88 76.96 0.75
C MET A 1 26.35 75.53 0.42
N LEU A 2 25.88 74.55 1.17
CA LEU A 2 26.12 73.11 0.92
C LEU A 2 24.86 72.50 0.29
N LYS A 3 25.01 72.02 -0.94
CA LYS A 3 23.91 71.33 -1.68
C LYS A 3 23.80 69.87 -1.25
N ASN A 4 22.65 69.48 -0.73
CA ASN A 4 22.29 68.10 -0.45
C ASN A 4 22.04 67.36 -1.77
N ILE A 5 22.69 66.16 -1.95
CA ILE A 5 22.43 65.20 -3.02
C ILE A 5 21.58 64.08 -2.39
N PRO A 6 20.40 63.74 -2.91
CA PRO A 6 19.64 62.57 -2.41
C PRO A 6 20.23 61.32 -2.98
N ALA A 7 20.50 60.33 -2.10
CA ALA A 7 20.87 58.97 -2.46
C ALA A 7 19.63 58.20 -2.88
N SER A 8 19.55 57.80 -4.16
CA SER A 8 18.50 56.88 -4.67
C SER A 8 18.88 55.45 -4.34
N PHE A 9 18.13 54.82 -3.46
CA PHE A 9 18.20 53.37 -3.23
C PHE A 9 17.43 52.65 -4.34
N ALA A 10 18.13 51.96 -5.23
CA ALA A 10 17.53 51.03 -6.18
C ALA A 10 17.30 49.70 -5.45
N ALA A 11 16.06 49.39 -5.16
CA ALA A 11 15.67 48.06 -4.64
C ALA A 11 15.70 47.05 -5.80
N ALA A 12 16.70 46.19 -5.80
CA ALA A 12 16.74 45.04 -6.71
C ALA A 12 15.74 43.96 -6.25
N TRP A 13 14.65 43.79 -6.98
CA TRP A 13 13.72 42.67 -6.81
C TRP A 13 14.40 41.43 -7.35
N LEU A 14 14.83 40.53 -6.45
CA LEU A 14 15.18 39.16 -6.79
C LEU A 14 13.88 38.39 -7.11
N ILE A 15 13.56 38.31 -8.40
CA ILE A 15 12.51 37.36 -8.88
C ILE A 15 13.09 35.97 -8.73
N GLY A 16 12.79 35.33 -7.61
CA GLY A 16 13.04 33.91 -7.42
C GLY A 16 12.19 33.14 -8.41
N THR A 17 12.78 32.63 -9.48
CA THR A 17 12.14 31.63 -10.33
C THR A 17 11.96 30.37 -9.49
N GLN A 18 10.75 30.12 -9.00
CA GLN A 18 10.39 28.80 -8.50
C GLN A 18 10.53 27.84 -9.68
N ALA A 19 11.57 27.04 -9.66
CA ALA A 19 11.69 25.92 -10.59
C ALA A 19 10.49 24.99 -10.33
N HIS A 20 9.51 25.01 -11.23
CA HIS A 20 8.45 24.01 -11.23
C HIS A 20 9.14 22.66 -11.43
N ALA A 21 9.02 21.77 -10.45
CA ALA A 21 9.47 20.39 -10.61
C ALA A 21 8.77 19.81 -11.85
N ALA A 22 9.55 19.26 -12.78
CA ALA A 22 8.99 18.69 -14.00
C ALA A 22 8.04 17.55 -13.63
N SER A 23 6.89 17.47 -14.31
CA SER A 23 5.90 16.42 -14.08
C SER A 23 6.52 15.05 -14.33
N PRO A 24 6.21 14.03 -13.52
CA PRO A 24 6.67 12.67 -13.74
C PRO A 24 6.32 12.15 -15.13
N ARG A 25 7.20 11.35 -15.72
CA ARG A 25 6.92 10.66 -16.97
C ARG A 25 6.00 9.48 -16.68
N VAL A 26 4.91 9.37 -17.43
CA VAL A 26 3.95 8.27 -17.30
C VAL A 26 4.03 7.37 -18.53
N GLU A 27 4.15 6.07 -18.30
CA GLU A 27 4.17 5.04 -19.33
C GLU A 27 3.05 4.04 -19.08
N ASP A 28 2.21 3.78 -20.07
CA ASP A 28 1.24 2.71 -19.97
C ASP A 28 1.93 1.36 -20.13
N VAL A 29 1.50 0.39 -19.32
CA VAL A 29 2.04 -0.97 -19.31
C VAL A 29 0.90 -1.98 -19.33
N ALA A 30 1.14 -3.11 -19.98
CA ALA A 30 0.28 -4.28 -19.89
C ALA A 30 1.13 -5.49 -19.55
N PHE A 31 0.62 -6.36 -18.71
CA PHE A 31 1.25 -7.60 -18.30
C PHE A 31 0.19 -8.70 -18.19
N GLU A 32 0.62 -9.94 -18.15
CA GLU A 32 -0.27 -11.09 -18.09
C GLU A 32 -0.15 -11.81 -16.75
N SER A 33 -1.29 -12.26 -16.25
CA SER A 33 -1.39 -13.14 -15.09
C SER A 33 -2.50 -14.16 -15.32
N HIS A 34 -2.18 -15.45 -15.28
CA HIS A 34 -3.11 -16.55 -15.56
C HIS A 34 -3.87 -16.40 -16.89
N GLY A 35 -3.18 -16.01 -17.95
CA GLY A 35 -3.78 -15.81 -19.29
C GLY A 35 -4.72 -14.60 -19.39
N VAL A 36 -4.77 -13.76 -18.35
CA VAL A 36 -5.54 -12.52 -18.34
C VAL A 36 -4.60 -11.34 -18.50
N ARG A 37 -4.89 -10.47 -19.47
CA ARG A 37 -4.18 -9.21 -19.66
C ARG A 37 -4.64 -8.19 -18.64
N LEU A 38 -3.69 -7.66 -17.85
CA LEU A 38 -3.88 -6.57 -16.92
C LEU A 38 -3.24 -5.29 -17.46
N THR A 39 -3.83 -4.16 -17.15
CA THR A 39 -3.42 -2.85 -17.65
C THR A 39 -3.05 -1.94 -16.50
N GLY A 40 -1.91 -1.28 -16.61
CA GLY A 40 -1.39 -0.37 -15.60
C GLY A 40 -0.70 0.84 -16.20
N SER A 41 -0.14 1.66 -15.34
CA SER A 41 0.71 2.80 -15.71
C SER A 41 1.86 2.90 -14.71
N ILE A 42 3.06 3.21 -15.22
CA ILE A 42 4.25 3.48 -14.42
C ILE A 42 4.50 4.97 -14.44
N ALA A 43 4.50 5.61 -13.28
CA ALA A 43 4.97 6.99 -13.13
C ALA A 43 6.44 6.96 -12.72
N ILE A 44 7.31 7.61 -13.52
CA ILE A 44 8.76 7.59 -13.36
C ILE A 44 9.24 9.00 -12.99
N PRO A 45 10.09 9.14 -11.94
CA PRO A 45 10.73 10.40 -11.60
C PRO A 45 11.52 11.00 -12.77
N VAL A 46 11.43 12.31 -12.97
CA VAL A 46 12.24 13.05 -13.97
C VAL A 46 13.10 14.15 -13.36
N SER A 47 12.70 14.67 -12.19
CA SER A 47 13.43 15.72 -11.46
C SER A 47 14.44 15.16 -10.46
N HIS A 48 14.39 13.86 -10.16
CA HIS A 48 15.22 13.18 -9.18
C HIS A 48 15.68 11.82 -9.73
N PRO A 49 16.83 11.29 -9.28
CA PRO A 49 17.18 9.90 -9.53
C PRO A 49 16.09 8.96 -8.97
N VAL A 50 15.80 7.87 -9.68
CA VAL A 50 14.92 6.80 -9.17
C VAL A 50 15.65 6.09 -8.03
N ARG A 51 15.09 6.13 -6.82
CA ARG A 51 15.68 5.54 -5.60
C ARG A 51 15.08 4.19 -5.26
N ALA A 52 13.78 4.01 -5.57
CA ALA A 52 13.05 2.77 -5.38
C ALA A 52 11.92 2.65 -6.40
N GLY A 53 11.36 1.46 -6.53
CA GLY A 53 10.15 1.20 -7.29
C GLY A 53 9.08 0.53 -6.43
N VAL A 54 7.82 0.90 -6.58
CA VAL A 54 6.69 0.28 -5.88
C VAL A 54 5.61 -0.17 -6.86
N VAL A 55 5.03 -1.35 -6.62
CA VAL A 55 3.71 -1.70 -7.16
C VAL A 55 2.69 -1.42 -6.08
N PHE A 56 1.66 -0.64 -6.39
CA PHE A 56 0.60 -0.35 -5.45
C PHE A 56 -0.55 -1.36 -5.59
N ILE A 57 -0.77 -2.13 -4.53
CA ILE A 57 -1.82 -3.15 -4.40
C ILE A 57 -3.06 -2.50 -3.80
N HIS A 58 -4.18 -2.66 -4.48
CA HIS A 58 -5.48 -2.12 -4.07
C HIS A 58 -6.04 -2.78 -2.80
N GLY A 59 -6.89 -2.06 -2.10
CA GLY A 59 -7.81 -2.60 -1.09
C GLY A 59 -8.95 -3.42 -1.71
N SER A 60 -9.98 -3.71 -0.94
CA SER A 60 -11.16 -4.47 -1.38
C SER A 60 -11.95 -3.72 -2.47
N GLY A 61 -12.79 -4.44 -3.18
CA GLY A 61 -13.64 -3.90 -4.24
C GLY A 61 -12.98 -3.86 -5.63
N PRO A 62 -13.80 -3.60 -6.68
CA PRO A 62 -13.31 -3.36 -8.03
C PRO A 62 -12.71 -1.95 -8.11
N GLN A 63 -11.40 -1.87 -8.36
CA GLN A 63 -10.69 -0.58 -8.35
C GLN A 63 -9.88 -0.40 -9.63
N ALA A 64 -10.02 0.76 -10.25
CA ALA A 64 -9.14 1.23 -11.31
C ALA A 64 -7.86 1.84 -10.71
N ARG A 65 -6.81 1.91 -11.52
CA ARG A 65 -5.51 2.47 -11.15
C ARG A 65 -5.62 3.92 -10.68
N ASN A 66 -4.94 4.27 -9.61
CA ASN A 66 -4.83 5.63 -9.10
C ASN A 66 -3.55 6.28 -9.63
N LEU A 67 -3.65 6.94 -10.80
CA LEU A 67 -2.50 7.56 -11.43
C LEU A 67 -1.95 8.76 -10.64
N ASP A 68 -2.80 9.46 -9.89
CA ASP A 68 -2.34 10.60 -9.09
C ASP A 68 -1.49 10.14 -7.90
N LEU A 69 -1.82 9.00 -7.28
CA LEU A 69 -0.97 8.37 -6.28
C LEU A 69 0.39 7.96 -6.88
N ALA A 70 0.40 7.37 -8.07
CA ALA A 70 1.66 7.02 -8.74
C ALA A 70 2.52 8.24 -9.02
N LYS A 71 1.94 9.35 -9.49
CA LYS A 71 2.65 10.61 -9.70
C LYS A 71 3.21 11.20 -8.41
N ARG A 72 2.48 11.08 -7.29
CA ARG A 72 2.97 11.52 -5.97
C ARG A 72 4.23 10.76 -5.55
N PHE A 73 4.25 9.44 -5.70
CA PHE A 73 5.46 8.64 -5.47
C PHE A 73 6.62 9.10 -6.37
N ALA A 74 6.34 9.33 -7.66
CA ALA A 74 7.37 9.75 -8.61
C ALA A 74 7.92 11.15 -8.32
N GLN A 75 7.12 12.07 -7.81
CA GLN A 75 7.58 13.39 -7.33
C GLN A 75 8.57 13.28 -6.18
N GLU A 76 8.48 12.18 -5.40
CA GLU A 76 9.37 11.87 -4.29
C GLU A 76 10.58 11.00 -4.67
N GLY A 77 10.79 10.73 -5.96
CA GLY A 77 11.91 9.92 -6.44
C GLY A 77 11.66 8.40 -6.42
N ILE A 78 10.41 7.97 -6.26
CA ILE A 78 10.00 6.56 -6.23
C ILE A 78 9.18 6.27 -7.48
N ALA A 79 9.66 5.40 -8.38
CA ALA A 79 8.85 4.97 -9.52
C ALA A 79 7.68 4.11 -9.02
N ALA A 80 6.47 4.34 -9.53
CA ALA A 80 5.30 3.62 -9.05
C ALA A 80 4.47 3.05 -10.20
N LEU A 81 4.20 1.76 -10.14
CA LEU A 81 3.25 1.07 -11.00
C LEU A 81 1.92 0.96 -10.25
N VAL A 82 0.88 1.49 -10.87
CA VAL A 82 -0.52 1.33 -10.49
C VAL A 82 -1.25 0.60 -11.63
N TYR A 83 -2.12 -0.33 -11.31
CA TYR A 83 -2.83 -1.11 -12.33
C TYR A 83 -4.32 -1.21 -12.03
N ASP A 84 -5.13 -1.42 -13.05
CA ASP A 84 -6.54 -1.73 -12.87
C ASP A 84 -6.65 -3.15 -12.31
N LYS A 85 -7.33 -3.30 -11.18
CA LYS A 85 -7.56 -4.62 -10.56
C LYS A 85 -8.25 -5.54 -11.56
N ARG A 86 -7.99 -6.83 -11.52
CA ARG A 86 -8.68 -7.84 -12.33
C ARG A 86 -10.19 -7.63 -12.36
N GLY A 87 -10.78 -7.57 -13.55
CA GLY A 87 -12.20 -7.29 -13.74
C GLY A 87 -12.64 -5.83 -13.51
N ALA A 88 -11.69 -4.91 -13.43
CA ALA A 88 -11.95 -3.47 -13.29
C ALA A 88 -11.20 -2.65 -14.35
N GLY A 89 -11.66 -1.43 -14.62
CA GLY A 89 -11.02 -0.50 -15.54
C GLY A 89 -10.80 -1.08 -16.92
N GLN A 90 -9.54 -1.14 -17.37
CA GLN A 90 -9.11 -1.69 -18.65
C GLN A 90 -8.47 -3.09 -18.52
N SER A 91 -8.39 -3.63 -17.32
CA SER A 91 -7.92 -4.99 -17.09
C SER A 91 -8.99 -6.01 -17.42
N GLY A 92 -8.56 -7.12 -18.02
CA GLY A 92 -9.42 -8.26 -18.30
C GLY A 92 -9.76 -9.07 -17.05
N GLY A 93 -10.44 -10.22 -17.25
CA GLY A 93 -10.89 -11.10 -16.20
C GLY A 93 -12.17 -10.63 -15.52
N GLU A 94 -12.46 -11.22 -14.37
CA GLU A 94 -13.68 -10.92 -13.60
C GLU A 94 -13.31 -10.52 -12.17
N TYR A 95 -14.10 -9.62 -11.59
CA TYR A 95 -13.99 -9.28 -10.17
C TYR A 95 -14.87 -10.23 -9.35
N GLU A 96 -14.25 -10.99 -8.49
CA GLU A 96 -14.90 -12.03 -7.67
C GLU A 96 -15.50 -11.45 -6.38
N ALA A 97 -16.62 -10.69 -6.51
CA ALA A 97 -17.22 -9.97 -5.38
C ALA A 97 -17.54 -10.87 -4.17
N ASN A 98 -18.20 -12.01 -4.42
CA ASN A 98 -18.61 -12.96 -3.36
C ASN A 98 -17.43 -13.79 -2.81
N GLN A 99 -16.29 -13.79 -3.49
CA GLN A 99 -15.09 -14.52 -3.13
C GLN A 99 -13.92 -13.57 -2.85
N SER A 100 -14.18 -12.27 -2.63
CA SER A 100 -13.16 -11.22 -2.60
C SER A 100 -12.00 -11.50 -1.64
N VAL A 101 -12.27 -12.14 -0.51
CA VAL A 101 -11.28 -12.50 0.52
C VAL A 101 -11.10 -14.03 0.66
N SER A 102 -11.60 -14.84 -0.27
CA SER A 102 -11.30 -16.27 -0.29
C SER A 102 -9.81 -16.53 -0.54
N GLU A 103 -9.28 -17.64 -0.02
CA GLU A 103 -7.88 -18.06 -0.24
C GLU A 103 -7.54 -18.07 -1.74
N LYS A 104 -8.46 -18.63 -2.55
CA LYS A 104 -8.27 -18.72 -4.01
C LYS A 104 -8.14 -17.34 -4.66
N ASN A 105 -9.00 -16.39 -4.29
CA ASN A 105 -8.96 -15.06 -4.88
C ASN A 105 -7.79 -14.22 -4.37
N ILE A 106 -7.46 -14.31 -3.07
CA ILE A 106 -6.26 -13.64 -2.51
C ILE A 106 -5.00 -14.17 -3.21
N ALA A 107 -4.88 -15.47 -3.43
CA ALA A 107 -3.76 -16.08 -4.16
C ALA A 107 -3.68 -15.60 -5.61
N LEU A 108 -4.83 -15.48 -6.30
CA LEU A 108 -4.92 -14.98 -7.67
C LEU A 108 -4.50 -13.50 -7.76
N LEU A 109 -4.97 -12.67 -6.83
CA LEU A 109 -4.58 -11.26 -6.75
C LEU A 109 -3.09 -11.07 -6.38
N ALA A 110 -2.52 -12.01 -5.61
CA ALA A 110 -1.09 -12.04 -5.33
C ALA A 110 -0.26 -12.39 -6.58
N ASP A 111 -0.76 -13.29 -7.43
CA ASP A 111 -0.14 -13.56 -8.73
C ASP A 111 -0.18 -12.35 -9.66
N ASP A 112 -1.30 -11.61 -9.66
CA ASP A 112 -1.43 -10.35 -10.41
C ASP A 112 -0.41 -9.30 -9.94
N ALA A 113 -0.27 -9.13 -8.63
CA ALA A 113 0.69 -8.20 -8.04
C ALA A 113 2.13 -8.63 -8.32
N ALA A 114 2.44 -9.92 -8.26
CA ALA A 114 3.77 -10.46 -8.60
C ALA A 114 4.12 -10.22 -10.06
N ALA A 115 3.16 -10.40 -10.99
CA ALA A 115 3.35 -10.10 -12.41
C ALA A 115 3.53 -8.58 -12.66
N ALA A 116 2.81 -7.74 -11.92
CA ALA A 116 3.00 -6.29 -11.96
C ALA A 116 4.42 -5.88 -11.50
N LEU A 117 4.97 -6.57 -10.47
CA LEU A 117 6.33 -6.30 -10.00
C LEU A 117 7.38 -6.67 -11.04
N GLU A 118 7.20 -7.78 -11.77
CA GLU A 118 8.07 -8.11 -12.91
C GLU A 118 8.04 -7.00 -13.96
N ALA A 119 6.85 -6.56 -14.37
CA ALA A 119 6.70 -5.52 -15.36
C ALA A 119 7.35 -4.19 -14.92
N LEU A 120 7.25 -3.84 -13.63
CA LEU A 120 7.93 -2.67 -13.06
C LEU A 120 9.45 -2.84 -13.08
N ALA A 121 9.94 -3.97 -12.58
CA ALA A 121 11.36 -4.23 -12.40
C ALA A 121 12.12 -4.42 -13.72
N ASP A 122 11.41 -4.78 -14.80
CA ASP A 122 11.95 -4.88 -16.16
C ASP A 122 12.05 -3.51 -16.86
N ASN A 123 11.45 -2.46 -16.28
CA ASN A 123 11.60 -1.12 -16.84
C ASN A 123 13.05 -0.64 -16.73
N PRO A 124 13.69 -0.20 -17.85
CA PRO A 124 15.10 0.21 -17.84
C PRO A 124 15.45 1.31 -16.82
N ALA A 125 14.47 2.16 -16.45
CA ALA A 125 14.67 3.20 -15.45
C ALA A 125 14.89 2.66 -14.02
N LEU A 126 14.54 1.38 -13.77
CA LEU A 126 14.66 0.73 -12.46
C LEU A 126 15.85 -0.25 -12.39
N LYS A 127 16.76 -0.24 -13.39
CA LYS A 127 17.91 -1.15 -13.37
C LYS A 127 18.79 -0.87 -12.14
N GLY A 128 18.92 -1.89 -11.28
CA GLY A 128 19.72 -1.80 -10.05
C GLY A 128 19.07 -1.01 -8.92
N VAL A 129 17.79 -0.72 -9.04
CA VAL A 129 16.99 0.01 -8.04
C VAL A 129 16.14 -0.98 -7.25
N PRO A 130 16.04 -0.89 -5.90
CA PRO A 130 15.18 -1.76 -5.11
C PRO A 130 13.71 -1.59 -5.49
N VAL A 131 12.98 -2.70 -5.60
CA VAL A 131 11.56 -2.71 -5.89
C VAL A 131 10.79 -3.47 -4.80
N GLY A 132 9.55 -3.07 -4.55
CA GLY A 132 8.72 -3.70 -3.53
C GLY A 132 7.23 -3.42 -3.73
N PHE A 133 6.46 -3.79 -2.73
CA PHE A 133 5.02 -3.58 -2.73
C PHE A 133 4.63 -2.48 -1.75
N ALA A 134 3.71 -1.64 -2.19
CA ALA A 134 2.95 -0.73 -1.36
C ALA A 134 1.47 -1.08 -1.50
N GLY A 135 0.64 -0.89 -0.48
CA GLY A 135 -0.78 -1.21 -0.62
C GLY A 135 -1.61 -0.88 0.62
N ILE A 136 -2.92 -1.04 0.51
CA ILE A 136 -3.86 -0.70 1.58
C ILE A 136 -4.83 -1.86 1.86
N SER A 137 -5.25 -2.00 3.12
CA SER A 137 -6.38 -2.85 3.51
C SER A 137 -6.16 -4.31 3.05
N GLN A 138 -6.96 -4.86 2.14
CA GLN A 138 -6.83 -6.21 1.57
C GLN A 138 -5.39 -6.53 1.12
N ALA A 139 -4.59 -5.52 0.77
CA ALA A 139 -3.18 -5.71 0.44
C ALA A 139 -2.37 -6.35 1.59
N GLY A 140 -2.86 -6.29 2.83
CA GLY A 140 -2.25 -6.97 3.98
C GLY A 140 -2.17 -8.49 3.85
N TRP A 141 -3.09 -9.13 3.11
CA TRP A 141 -3.03 -10.56 2.77
C TRP A 141 -2.36 -10.80 1.42
N ILE A 142 -2.51 -9.87 0.46
CA ILE A 142 -2.02 -10.04 -0.91
C ILE A 142 -0.51 -9.83 -1.01
N ALA A 143 0.02 -8.75 -0.42
CA ALA A 143 1.42 -8.37 -0.57
C ALA A 143 2.43 -9.39 -0.02
N PRO A 144 2.21 -10.02 1.15
CA PRO A 144 3.10 -11.08 1.63
C PRO A 144 3.16 -12.28 0.68
N LEU A 145 2.01 -12.72 0.16
CA LEU A 145 1.93 -13.82 -0.81
C LEU A 145 2.59 -13.44 -2.14
N ALA A 146 2.38 -12.21 -2.64
CA ALA A 146 3.03 -11.73 -3.85
C ALA A 146 4.56 -11.68 -3.69
N ALA A 147 5.06 -11.23 -2.53
CA ALA A 147 6.49 -11.21 -2.23
C ALA A 147 7.08 -12.62 -2.12
N ALA A 148 6.34 -13.59 -1.60
CA ALA A 148 6.77 -14.99 -1.57
C ALA A 148 6.87 -15.61 -2.98
N LYS A 149 6.04 -15.14 -3.92
CA LYS A 149 6.02 -15.60 -5.32
C LYS A 149 7.04 -14.90 -6.21
N ASN A 150 7.50 -13.72 -5.82
CA ASN A 150 8.42 -12.91 -6.60
C ASN A 150 9.62 -12.46 -5.76
N THR A 151 10.76 -13.15 -5.94
CA THR A 151 12.00 -12.91 -5.18
C THR A 151 12.67 -11.55 -5.48
N ARG A 152 12.16 -10.79 -6.46
CA ARG A 152 12.63 -9.41 -6.72
C ARG A 152 12.06 -8.42 -5.74
N ALA A 153 10.99 -8.78 -5.00
CA ALA A 153 10.44 -7.96 -3.93
C ALA A 153 11.46 -7.81 -2.79
N GLN A 154 11.79 -6.58 -2.43
CA GLN A 154 12.79 -6.26 -1.41
C GLN A 154 12.21 -5.57 -0.18
N PHE A 155 10.96 -5.11 -0.23
CA PHE A 155 10.29 -4.48 0.91
C PHE A 155 8.76 -4.47 0.75
N LEU A 156 8.07 -4.24 1.88
CA LEU A 156 6.62 -4.04 1.95
C LEU A 156 6.30 -2.72 2.68
N VAL A 157 5.31 -1.96 2.17
CA VAL A 157 4.74 -0.79 2.88
C VAL A 157 3.22 -0.87 2.84
N LEU A 158 2.59 -1.05 4.00
CA LEU A 158 1.17 -1.37 4.07
C LEU A 158 0.40 -0.38 4.96
N TRP A 159 -0.56 0.32 4.37
CA TRP A 159 -1.52 1.16 5.07
C TRP A 159 -2.71 0.32 5.50
N SER A 160 -3.03 0.36 6.79
CA SER A 160 -4.16 -0.41 7.34
C SER A 160 -4.20 -1.86 6.81
N GLY A 161 -3.03 -2.46 6.59
CA GLY A 161 -2.90 -3.83 6.13
C GLY A 161 -3.02 -4.81 7.30
N PRO A 162 -4.04 -5.69 7.34
CA PRO A 162 -4.22 -6.62 8.45
C PRO A 162 -3.08 -7.64 8.53
N VAL A 163 -2.63 -7.89 9.77
CA VAL A 163 -1.70 -9.00 10.09
C VAL A 163 -2.48 -10.01 10.92
N CYS A 164 -3.49 -10.59 10.30
CA CYS A 164 -4.42 -11.52 10.95
C CYS A 164 -5.09 -12.42 9.91
N LYS A 165 -5.87 -13.38 10.41
CA LYS A 165 -6.75 -14.17 9.55
C LYS A 165 -7.88 -13.33 8.99
N VAL A 166 -8.39 -13.71 7.82
CA VAL A 166 -9.59 -13.09 7.25
C VAL A 166 -10.78 -13.21 8.21
N SER A 167 -10.96 -14.38 8.87
CA SER A 167 -12.03 -14.56 9.87
C SER A 167 -11.91 -13.63 11.07
N GLU A 168 -10.71 -13.28 11.48
CA GLU A 168 -10.49 -12.37 12.62
C GLU A 168 -10.80 -10.93 12.26
N GLU A 169 -10.47 -10.52 11.04
CA GLU A 169 -10.88 -9.23 10.51
C GLU A 169 -12.40 -9.16 10.35
N ASP A 170 -13.05 -10.19 9.78
CA ASP A 170 -14.49 -10.27 9.60
C ASP A 170 -15.27 -10.22 10.94
N ILE A 171 -14.74 -10.87 12.00
CA ILE A 171 -15.27 -10.75 13.35
C ILE A 171 -15.20 -9.31 13.84
N PHE A 172 -14.05 -8.67 13.66
CA PHE A 172 -13.82 -7.31 14.14
C PHE A 172 -14.65 -6.29 13.37
N SER A 173 -14.58 -6.29 12.03
CA SER A 173 -15.30 -5.34 11.19
C SER A 173 -16.82 -5.43 11.35
N LYS A 174 -17.36 -6.62 11.54
CA LYS A 174 -18.79 -6.79 11.88
C LYS A 174 -19.16 -6.20 13.24
N TYR A 175 -18.29 -6.34 14.24
CA TYR A 175 -18.53 -5.77 15.56
C TYR A 175 -18.50 -4.25 15.55
N THR A 176 -17.58 -3.64 14.80
CA THR A 176 -17.40 -2.20 14.68
C THR A 176 -18.25 -1.56 13.58
N THR A 177 -19.11 -2.34 12.91
CA THR A 177 -19.93 -1.89 11.77
C THR A 177 -19.05 -1.27 10.67
N ASP A 178 -17.96 -1.96 10.33
CA ASP A 178 -16.97 -1.61 9.30
C ASP A 178 -16.42 -0.18 9.42
N GLY A 179 -16.12 0.22 10.67
CA GLY A 179 -15.52 1.52 10.95
C GLY A 179 -16.48 2.64 11.36
N ASP A 180 -17.78 2.37 11.44
CA ASP A 180 -18.74 3.35 11.93
C ASP A 180 -18.62 3.60 13.44
N MET A 181 -17.98 2.68 14.17
CA MET A 181 -17.76 2.82 15.61
C MET A 181 -16.60 3.77 15.88
N ALA A 182 -16.87 4.88 16.55
CA ALA A 182 -15.83 5.77 17.05
C ALA A 182 -15.02 5.09 18.15
N ALA A 183 -13.69 5.22 18.11
CA ALA A 183 -12.76 4.57 19.04
C ALA A 183 -12.99 3.05 19.15
N PRO A 184 -12.64 2.28 18.12
CA PRO A 184 -12.86 0.84 18.08
C PRO A 184 -12.12 0.16 19.23
N PRO A 185 -12.75 -0.87 19.86
CA PRO A 185 -12.17 -1.57 20.99
C PRO A 185 -11.06 -2.53 20.55
N PRO A 186 -10.31 -3.12 21.48
CA PRO A 186 -9.41 -4.22 21.19
C PRO A 186 -10.14 -5.44 20.59
N TYR A 187 -9.47 -6.19 19.71
CA TYR A 187 -10.02 -7.40 19.08
C TYR A 187 -10.60 -8.41 20.07
N ALA A 188 -9.97 -8.55 21.25
CA ALA A 188 -10.45 -9.46 22.30
C ALA A 188 -11.89 -9.15 22.76
N GLU A 189 -12.30 -7.89 22.75
CA GLU A 189 -13.65 -7.47 23.10
C GLU A 189 -14.63 -7.86 21.98
N ALA A 190 -14.31 -7.59 20.73
CA ALA A 190 -15.11 -8.02 19.59
C ALA A 190 -15.30 -9.55 19.55
N LEU A 191 -14.24 -10.29 19.86
CA LEU A 191 -14.30 -11.74 19.94
C LEU A 191 -15.19 -12.21 21.12
N ALA A 192 -15.07 -11.59 22.31
CA ALA A 192 -15.86 -11.95 23.49
C ALA A 192 -17.34 -11.60 23.37
N ALA A 193 -17.69 -10.57 22.60
CA ALA A 193 -19.06 -10.15 22.37
C ALA A 193 -19.87 -11.12 21.50
N ARG A 194 -19.22 -12.07 20.84
CA ARG A 194 -19.89 -13.08 20.00
C ARG A 194 -20.68 -14.05 20.84
N LYS A 195 -21.92 -14.26 20.42
CA LYS A 195 -22.84 -15.25 21.06
C LYS A 195 -22.75 -16.62 20.41
N GLU A 196 -22.43 -16.65 19.12
CA GLU A 196 -22.39 -17.87 18.32
C GLU A 196 -20.96 -18.14 17.77
N PRO A 197 -20.59 -19.39 17.53
CA PRO A 197 -19.33 -19.73 16.87
C PRO A 197 -19.21 -19.01 15.52
N TYR A 198 -17.98 -18.65 15.13
CA TYR A 198 -17.73 -18.13 13.80
C TYR A 198 -17.90 -19.26 12.76
N ILE A 199 -18.72 -18.99 11.76
CA ILE A 199 -18.90 -19.88 10.62
C ILE A 199 -18.16 -19.28 9.44
N TRP A 200 -17.15 -20.01 8.93
CA TRP A 200 -16.45 -19.62 7.71
C TRP A 200 -17.45 -19.54 6.56
N PRO A 201 -17.55 -18.43 5.85
CA PRO A 201 -18.44 -18.29 4.69
C PRO A 201 -18.12 -19.35 3.63
N ASP A 202 -19.00 -19.53 2.64
CA ASP A 202 -18.79 -20.42 1.50
C ASP A 202 -17.71 -19.85 0.56
N PHE A 203 -16.51 -19.61 1.11
CA PHE A 203 -15.33 -19.15 0.39
C PHE A 203 -14.50 -20.33 -0.12
N LEU A 204 -13.95 -20.19 -1.33
CA LEU A 204 -13.06 -21.17 -1.93
C LEU A 204 -11.70 -21.15 -1.23
N GLY A 205 -11.41 -22.23 -0.50
CA GLY A 205 -10.15 -22.42 0.20
C GLY A 205 -10.25 -22.17 1.71
N ARG A 206 -9.07 -22.06 2.33
CA ARG A 206 -8.91 -21.91 3.78
C ARG A 206 -8.95 -20.44 4.20
N ASP A 207 -9.06 -20.24 5.50
CA ASP A 207 -8.91 -18.94 6.14
C ASP A 207 -7.46 -18.44 6.03
N THR A 208 -7.22 -17.47 5.18
CA THR A 208 -5.87 -16.90 4.92
C THR A 208 -5.37 -16.16 6.16
N ASP A 209 -4.12 -16.42 6.54
CA ASP A 209 -3.44 -15.79 7.68
C ASP A 209 -2.13 -15.12 7.23
N SER A 210 -2.15 -13.81 7.04
CA SER A 210 -0.97 -13.05 6.60
C SER A 210 0.21 -13.10 7.60
N SER A 211 -0.05 -13.39 8.87
CA SER A 211 1.04 -13.54 9.85
C SER A 211 1.90 -14.78 9.61
N GLN A 212 1.31 -15.84 9.03
CA GLN A 212 2.07 -17.02 8.60
C GLN A 212 2.91 -16.75 7.36
N ASP A 213 2.33 -16.06 6.37
CA ASP A 213 3.03 -15.72 5.13
C ASP A 213 4.23 -14.80 5.42
N LEU A 214 4.04 -13.78 6.27
CA LEU A 214 5.11 -12.91 6.76
C LEU A 214 6.20 -13.66 7.52
N GLY A 215 5.84 -14.72 8.25
CA GLY A 215 6.80 -15.57 8.96
C GLY A 215 7.76 -16.35 8.03
N ASN A 216 7.48 -16.42 6.74
CA ASN A 216 8.29 -17.08 5.73
C ASN A 216 9.12 -16.10 4.89
N LEU A 217 8.94 -14.79 5.05
CA LEU A 217 9.65 -13.77 4.29
C LEU A 217 10.86 -13.24 5.06
N ASN A 218 11.90 -12.88 4.34
CA ASN A 218 13.10 -12.25 4.89
C ASN A 218 13.37 -10.89 4.24
N ILE A 219 12.33 -10.08 4.10
CA ILE A 219 12.40 -8.70 3.59
C ILE A 219 11.84 -7.75 4.64
N PRO A 220 12.31 -6.49 4.73
CA PRO A 220 11.76 -5.52 5.66
C PRO A 220 10.36 -5.08 5.27
N GLY A 221 9.58 -4.62 6.24
CA GLY A 221 8.25 -4.09 6.02
C GLY A 221 7.86 -3.00 7.01
N LEU A 222 7.07 -2.04 6.55
CA LEU A 222 6.47 -0.98 7.34
C LEU A 222 4.96 -1.06 7.28
N TRP A 223 4.31 -1.03 8.44
CA TRP A 223 2.85 -0.87 8.56
C TRP A 223 2.49 0.51 9.10
N LEU A 224 1.53 1.15 8.48
CA LEU A 224 1.00 2.46 8.84
C LEU A 224 -0.44 2.26 9.33
N PHE A 225 -0.59 2.20 10.64
CA PHE A 225 -1.87 1.98 11.31
C PHE A 225 -2.45 3.26 11.88
N SER A 226 -3.74 3.22 12.21
CA SER A 226 -4.42 4.25 12.97
C SER A 226 -5.20 3.67 14.15
N ASP A 227 -5.23 4.38 15.28
CA ASP A 227 -5.95 3.96 16.49
C ASP A 227 -7.48 4.06 16.35
N ASN A 228 -7.98 4.78 15.33
CA ASN A 228 -9.40 4.89 15.02
C ASN A 228 -9.82 4.09 13.77
N ASP A 229 -9.04 3.07 13.41
CA ASP A 229 -9.37 2.16 12.32
C ASP A 229 -10.33 1.07 12.83
N GLY A 230 -11.60 1.17 12.46
CA GLY A 230 -12.62 0.18 12.82
C GLY A 230 -12.82 -0.93 11.79
N SER A 231 -12.10 -0.91 10.66
CA SER A 231 -12.23 -1.94 9.64
C SER A 231 -11.32 -3.14 9.90
N ILE A 232 -10.16 -2.93 10.55
CA ILE A 232 -9.21 -4.02 10.85
C ILE A 232 -8.83 -4.04 12.34
N PRO A 233 -8.51 -5.22 12.93
CA PRO A 233 -8.04 -5.33 14.31
C PRO A 233 -6.57 -4.89 14.44
N VAL A 234 -6.36 -3.57 14.63
CA VAL A 234 -5.03 -2.95 14.68
C VAL A 234 -4.19 -3.49 15.84
N ASP A 235 -4.78 -3.64 17.01
CA ASP A 235 -4.11 -4.15 18.21
C ASP A 235 -3.61 -5.59 18.04
N LEU A 236 -4.41 -6.45 17.41
CA LEU A 236 -4.03 -7.83 17.06
C LEU A 236 -2.89 -7.83 16.02
N SER A 237 -3.00 -6.98 14.98
CA SER A 237 -1.98 -6.85 13.93
C SER A 237 -0.64 -6.39 14.52
N ILE A 238 -0.64 -5.39 15.39
CA ILE A 238 0.56 -4.92 16.10
C ILE A 238 1.16 -6.03 16.98
N THR A 239 0.33 -6.78 17.69
CA THR A 239 0.78 -7.89 18.54
C THR A 239 1.50 -8.95 17.69
N ARG A 240 1.00 -9.27 16.52
CA ARG A 240 1.61 -10.24 15.61
C ARG A 240 2.90 -9.73 14.97
N LEU A 241 2.95 -8.47 14.57
CA LEU A 241 4.19 -7.85 14.08
C LEU A 241 5.28 -7.88 15.15
N ARG A 242 4.95 -7.56 16.43
CA ARG A 242 5.88 -7.68 17.54
C ARG A 242 6.38 -9.11 17.74
N ALA A 243 5.49 -10.09 17.64
CA ALA A 243 5.86 -11.51 17.72
C ALA A 243 6.78 -11.94 16.56
N LEU A 244 6.56 -11.42 15.34
CA LEU A 244 7.43 -11.64 14.19
C LEU A 244 8.81 -11.00 14.41
N ARG A 245 8.87 -9.78 14.94
CA ARG A 245 10.14 -9.10 15.30
C ARG A 245 10.96 -9.89 16.33
N THR A 246 10.32 -10.47 17.34
CA THR A 246 11.04 -11.31 18.33
C THR A 246 11.63 -12.58 17.72
N ARG A 247 11.15 -12.99 16.55
CA ARG A 247 11.68 -14.11 15.75
C ARG A 247 12.73 -13.69 14.71
N GLY A 248 13.12 -12.40 14.71
CA GLY A 248 14.18 -11.86 13.85
C GLY A 248 13.69 -11.23 12.54
N HIS A 249 12.39 -11.09 12.30
CA HIS A 249 11.88 -10.38 11.13
C HIS A 249 11.99 -8.87 11.30
N HIS A 250 12.24 -8.15 10.20
CA HIS A 250 12.40 -6.70 10.15
C HIS A 250 11.07 -6.02 9.77
N TYR A 251 10.08 -6.12 10.65
CA TYR A 251 8.78 -5.50 10.46
C TYR A 251 8.56 -4.39 11.47
N ASP A 252 8.40 -3.16 10.97
CA ASP A 252 8.12 -1.98 11.77
C ASP A 252 6.67 -1.52 11.58
N TYR A 253 6.17 -0.73 12.50
CA TYR A 253 4.88 -0.07 12.37
C TYR A 253 4.91 1.32 12.97
N VAL A 254 4.05 2.20 12.45
CA VAL A 254 3.72 3.49 13.05
C VAL A 254 2.21 3.50 13.32
N LEU A 255 1.84 3.88 14.54
CA LEU A 255 0.43 4.06 14.95
C LEU A 255 0.13 5.55 15.01
N PHE A 256 -0.77 6.01 14.15
CA PHE A 256 -1.22 7.40 14.09
C PHE A 256 -2.48 7.56 14.92
N SER A 257 -2.57 8.67 15.65
CA SER A 257 -3.74 8.96 16.47
C SER A 257 -4.81 9.71 15.69
N GLY A 258 -6.07 9.30 15.89
CA GLY A 258 -7.24 9.98 15.36
C GLY A 258 -7.50 9.83 13.86
N LEU A 259 -6.70 9.05 13.15
CA LEU A 259 -6.98 8.72 11.75
C LEU A 259 -7.83 7.44 11.68
N GLY A 260 -8.59 7.29 10.60
CA GLY A 260 -9.36 6.08 10.30
C GLY A 260 -8.62 5.13 9.35
N HIS A 261 -9.38 4.19 8.78
CA HIS A 261 -8.88 3.16 7.87
C HIS A 261 -8.18 3.73 6.63
N ASN A 262 -8.74 4.75 6.00
CA ASN A 262 -8.22 5.37 4.78
C ASN A 262 -7.20 6.47 5.11
N ASN A 263 -6.00 6.10 5.59
CA ASN A 263 -5.01 7.03 6.11
C ASN A 263 -3.84 7.32 5.15
N VAL A 264 -3.87 6.82 3.89
CA VAL A 264 -2.78 6.95 2.90
C VAL A 264 -2.35 8.40 2.73
N ASP A 265 -3.29 9.31 2.50
CA ASP A 265 -2.97 10.71 2.22
C ASP A 265 -2.29 11.41 3.40
N SER A 266 -2.76 11.16 4.61
CA SER A 266 -2.26 11.77 5.84
C SER A 266 -0.88 11.25 6.26
N THR A 267 -0.52 10.01 5.86
CA THR A 267 0.69 9.32 6.31
C THR A 267 1.67 9.02 5.17
N PHE A 268 1.38 9.51 3.98
CA PHE A 268 2.16 9.26 2.76
C PHE A 268 3.64 9.62 2.93
N ALA A 269 3.94 10.77 3.55
CA ALA A 269 5.32 11.22 3.77
C ALA A 269 6.11 10.20 4.61
N THR A 270 5.50 9.62 5.66
CA THR A 270 6.15 8.59 6.49
C THR A 270 6.54 7.35 5.68
N ALA A 271 5.66 6.91 4.78
CA ALA A 271 5.97 5.78 3.88
C ALA A 271 7.12 6.11 2.94
N VAL A 272 7.07 7.28 2.31
CA VAL A 272 8.10 7.76 1.39
C VAL A 272 9.46 7.85 2.06
N ASP A 273 9.53 8.41 3.27
CA ASP A 273 10.78 8.55 4.02
C ASP A 273 11.38 7.20 4.43
N TRP A 274 10.53 6.22 4.70
CA TRP A 274 10.99 4.86 5.02
C TRP A 274 11.51 4.10 3.78
N ILE A 275 10.91 4.34 2.60
CA ILE A 275 11.32 3.68 1.34
C ILE A 275 12.67 4.25 0.84
N LYS A 276 12.97 5.52 1.08
CA LYS A 276 14.19 6.21 0.64
C LYS A 276 15.43 5.79 1.41
#